data_c29086117c58fcdd5ea831ec0ed5c368
#
_entry.id   c29086117c58fcdd5ea831ec0ed5c368
#
_cell.length_a   1.000
_cell.length_b   1.000
_cell.length_c   1.000
_cell.angle_alpha   90.00
_cell.angle_beta   90.00
_cell.angle_gamma   90.00
#
_symmetry.space_group_name_H-M   'P 1'
#
loop_
_entity.id
_entity.type
_entity.pdbx_description
1 polymer ?
#
loop_
_entity_poly.entity_id
_entity_poly.type
_entity_poly.pdbx_seq_one_letter_code
_entity_poly.pdbx_strand_id
1 'polypeptide(L)'
;RTPEILKELQEKYDKLRVIRIEKNKGKAHAFNIGLGFAKGELVLSNDADTVPEPDSLNRYINYFIRQDSTNISAVTANMDVQNRAKLIAKSQTVEFSSIVGIIKRTQLGVLGSIYAYSGANTMYRKDALIDVGLFRQDRATEDISIAWDHQMDGWLSLFAPRIMFFMEVPESLKMLYRQRKRWAKGGTEVW
;
A
#
# COMPACT_ATOMS: atom_id res chain seq x y z
N ARG A 1 -13.10 7.22 -20.56
CA ARG A 1 -12.20 8.38 -20.32
C ARG A 1 -10.85 7.97 -19.70
N THR A 2 -10.79 7.03 -18.70
CA THR A 2 -9.49 6.59 -18.13
C THR A 2 -8.56 5.93 -19.16
N PRO A 3 -9.01 4.99 -20.02
CA PRO A 3 -8.13 4.38 -21.03
C PRO A 3 -7.54 5.39 -22.02
N GLU A 4 -8.30 6.39 -22.44
CA GLU A 4 -7.85 7.44 -23.37
C GLU A 4 -6.75 8.30 -22.75
N ILE A 5 -6.95 8.72 -21.48
CA ILE A 5 -5.95 9.50 -20.73
C ILE A 5 -4.66 8.70 -20.54
N LEU A 6 -4.78 7.42 -20.19
CA LEU A 6 -3.60 6.55 -20.02
C LEU A 6 -2.83 6.36 -21.32
N LYS A 7 -3.52 6.28 -22.46
CA LYS A 7 -2.88 6.20 -23.78
C LYS A 7 -2.11 7.47 -24.09
N GLU A 8 -2.71 8.65 -23.90
CA GLU A 8 -2.04 9.95 -24.07
C GLU A 8 -0.80 10.09 -23.18
N LEU A 9 -0.90 9.65 -21.92
CA LEU A 9 0.23 9.67 -20.99
C LEU A 9 1.34 8.69 -21.41
N GLN A 10 0.99 7.54 -21.95
CA GLN A 10 1.97 6.56 -22.44
C GLN A 10 2.76 7.10 -23.66
N GLU A 11 2.11 7.87 -24.53
CA GLU A 11 2.79 8.55 -25.64
C GLU A 11 3.77 9.64 -25.14
N LYS A 12 3.48 10.24 -23.97
CA LYS A 12 4.31 11.30 -23.37
C LYS A 12 5.45 10.77 -22.49
N TYR A 13 5.29 9.61 -21.89
CA TYR A 13 6.23 9.05 -20.91
C TYR A 13 6.69 7.64 -21.29
N ASP A 14 7.89 7.50 -21.81
CA ASP A 14 8.45 6.22 -22.31
C ASP A 14 8.52 5.12 -21.25
N LYS A 15 8.59 5.49 -19.97
CA LYS A 15 8.63 4.54 -18.86
C LYS A 15 7.25 4.07 -18.40
N LEU A 16 6.17 4.72 -18.85
CA LEU A 16 4.81 4.36 -18.50
C LEU A 16 4.37 3.13 -19.30
N ARG A 17 3.95 2.09 -18.62
CA ARG A 17 3.36 0.89 -19.20
C ARG A 17 1.93 0.74 -18.72
N VAL A 18 0.99 0.65 -19.64
CA VAL A 18 -0.43 0.43 -19.36
C VAL A 18 -0.76 -1.03 -19.60
N ILE A 19 -1.24 -1.72 -18.57
CA ILE A 19 -1.68 -3.10 -18.63
C ILE A 19 -3.20 -3.10 -18.47
N ARG A 20 -3.92 -3.55 -19.50
CA ARG A 20 -5.37 -3.70 -19.46
C ARG A 20 -5.74 -5.12 -19.07
N ILE A 21 -6.53 -5.25 -18.02
CA ILE A 21 -7.09 -6.52 -17.55
C ILE A 21 -8.55 -6.57 -17.96
N GLU A 22 -8.95 -7.56 -18.78
CA GLU A 22 -10.30 -7.66 -19.34
C GLU A 22 -11.36 -7.93 -18.27
N LYS A 23 -11.07 -8.81 -17.30
CA LYS A 23 -11.99 -9.16 -16.22
C LYS A 23 -11.46 -8.67 -14.89
N ASN A 24 -12.21 -7.80 -14.24
CA ASN A 24 -11.91 -7.38 -12.88
C ASN A 24 -12.04 -8.56 -11.90
N LYS A 25 -10.91 -8.97 -11.32
CA LYS A 25 -10.83 -10.02 -10.29
C LYS A 25 -10.27 -9.48 -8.96
N GLY A 26 -10.33 -8.16 -8.78
CA GLY A 26 -9.85 -7.49 -7.57
C GLY A 26 -8.42 -6.97 -7.67
N LYS A 27 -8.01 -6.23 -6.63
CA LYS A 27 -6.74 -5.51 -6.56
C LYS A 27 -5.54 -6.47 -6.51
N ALA A 28 -5.60 -7.52 -5.69
CA ALA A 28 -4.57 -8.54 -5.59
C ALA A 28 -4.23 -9.18 -6.95
N HIS A 29 -5.26 -9.50 -7.75
CA HIS A 29 -5.09 -10.03 -9.10
C HIS A 29 -4.36 -9.04 -10.01
N ALA A 30 -4.76 -7.77 -9.96
CA ALA A 30 -4.11 -6.73 -10.77
C ALA A 30 -2.64 -6.51 -10.35
N PHE A 31 -2.34 -6.55 -9.06
CA PHE A 31 -0.97 -6.45 -8.55
C PHE A 31 -0.10 -7.63 -8.99
N ASN A 32 -0.60 -8.86 -8.91
CA ASN A 32 0.14 -10.04 -9.34
C ASN A 32 0.46 -10.00 -10.84
N ILE A 33 -0.48 -9.55 -11.66
CA ILE A 33 -0.21 -9.32 -13.10
C ILE A 33 0.85 -8.24 -13.29
N GLY A 34 0.69 -7.08 -12.63
CA GLY A 34 1.63 -5.96 -12.72
C GLY A 34 3.04 -6.35 -12.29
N LEU A 35 3.16 -7.17 -11.24
CA LEU A 35 4.43 -7.67 -10.74
C LEU A 35 5.19 -8.53 -11.77
N GLY A 36 4.48 -9.30 -12.60
CA GLY A 36 5.06 -10.05 -13.70
C GLY A 36 5.75 -9.16 -14.76
N PHE A 37 5.32 -7.91 -14.88
CA PHE A 37 5.93 -6.92 -15.78
C PHE A 37 6.95 -6.02 -15.10
N ALA A 38 7.02 -6.01 -13.77
CA ALA A 38 7.94 -5.20 -13.01
C ALA A 38 9.38 -5.72 -13.17
N LYS A 39 10.31 -4.83 -13.54
CA LYS A 39 11.72 -5.17 -13.75
C LYS A 39 12.61 -4.83 -12.55
N GLY A 40 12.14 -3.96 -11.65
CA GLY A 40 12.89 -3.52 -10.48
C GLY A 40 12.89 -4.56 -9.36
N GLU A 41 13.90 -4.51 -8.51
CA GLU A 41 14.00 -5.30 -7.28
C GLU A 41 13.01 -4.82 -6.21
N LEU A 42 12.64 -3.55 -6.27
CA LEU A 42 11.64 -2.93 -5.39
C LEU A 42 10.42 -2.53 -6.20
N VAL A 43 9.24 -2.76 -5.63
CA VAL A 43 7.94 -2.47 -6.25
C VAL A 43 7.10 -1.62 -5.29
N LEU A 44 6.73 -0.41 -5.72
CA LEU A 44 5.81 0.44 -4.97
C LEU A 44 4.37 0.20 -5.41
N SER A 45 3.53 -0.22 -4.46
CA SER A 45 2.08 -0.20 -4.61
C SER A 45 1.55 1.22 -4.34
N ASN A 46 0.81 1.79 -5.28
CA ASN A 46 0.19 3.09 -5.12
C ASN A 46 -1.23 3.07 -5.70
N ASP A 47 -2.21 3.54 -4.92
CA ASP A 47 -3.59 3.68 -5.41
C ASP A 47 -3.73 4.93 -6.30
N ALA A 48 -4.66 4.90 -7.25
CA ALA A 48 -4.85 5.98 -8.22
C ALA A 48 -5.34 7.31 -7.60
N ASP A 49 -5.85 7.26 -6.38
CA ASP A 49 -6.33 8.40 -5.58
C ASP A 49 -5.32 8.85 -4.51
N THR A 50 -4.08 8.36 -4.61
CA THR A 50 -3.05 8.61 -3.61
C THR A 50 -1.82 9.23 -4.27
N VAL A 51 -1.36 10.36 -3.73
CA VAL A 51 -0.25 11.17 -4.26
C VAL A 51 0.93 11.15 -3.28
N PRO A 52 2.11 10.66 -3.68
CA PRO A 52 3.32 10.71 -2.86
C PRO A 52 3.88 12.13 -2.75
N GLU A 53 4.52 12.45 -1.61
CA GLU A 53 5.42 13.60 -1.53
C GLU A 53 6.54 13.50 -2.57
N PRO A 54 7.06 14.64 -3.05
CA PRO A 54 8.32 14.65 -3.76
C PRO A 54 9.42 13.93 -2.95
N ASP A 55 10.32 13.22 -3.62
CA ASP A 55 11.43 12.48 -3.01
C ASP A 55 11.03 11.23 -2.20
N SER A 56 9.76 10.86 -2.14
CA SER A 56 9.29 9.65 -1.42
C SER A 56 10.02 8.38 -1.86
N LEU A 57 10.27 8.22 -3.16
CA LEU A 57 10.97 7.04 -3.70
C LEU A 57 12.40 6.90 -3.15
N ASN A 58 13.17 8.00 -3.15
CA ASN A 58 14.53 8.00 -2.62
C ASN A 58 14.55 7.67 -1.12
N ARG A 59 13.58 8.22 -0.37
CA ARG A 59 13.44 7.93 1.06
C ARG A 59 13.10 6.47 1.33
N TYR A 60 12.26 5.83 0.50
CA TYR A 60 11.99 4.40 0.60
C TYR A 60 13.23 3.55 0.35
N ILE A 61 13.99 3.86 -0.72
CA ILE A 61 15.19 3.13 -1.09
C ILE A 61 16.19 3.08 0.08
N ASN A 62 16.30 4.17 0.86
CA ASN A 62 17.18 4.24 2.03
C ASN A 62 16.88 3.17 3.10
N TYR A 63 15.67 2.62 3.16
CA TYR A 63 15.35 1.51 4.06
C TYR A 63 15.91 0.18 3.58
N PHE A 64 16.07 0.00 2.26
CA PHE A 64 16.45 -1.26 1.64
C PHE A 64 17.93 -1.39 1.33
N ILE A 65 18.70 -0.29 1.31
CA ILE A 65 20.14 -0.28 1.01
C ILE A 65 21.04 -0.35 2.24
N ARG A 66 20.51 -0.33 3.45
CA ARG A 66 21.28 -0.46 4.69
C ARG A 66 21.84 -1.87 4.82
N GLN A 67 23.03 -2.02 5.43
CA GLN A 67 23.71 -3.31 5.58
C GLN A 67 22.84 -4.39 6.27
N ASP A 68 22.00 -3.99 7.23
CA ASP A 68 21.13 -4.89 7.99
C ASP A 68 19.71 -5.02 7.40
N SER A 69 19.51 -4.65 6.12
CA SER A 69 18.19 -4.57 5.49
C SER A 69 17.82 -5.79 4.65
N THR A 70 18.62 -6.84 4.65
CA THR A 70 18.41 -8.01 3.77
C THR A 70 17.10 -8.75 4.04
N ASN A 71 16.61 -8.72 5.28
CA ASN A 71 15.37 -9.36 5.70
C ASN A 71 14.14 -8.43 5.73
N ILE A 72 14.25 -7.20 5.19
CA ILE A 72 13.10 -6.30 5.06
C ILE A 72 12.29 -6.69 3.83
N SER A 73 11.05 -7.16 4.06
CA SER A 73 10.09 -7.47 2.99
C SER A 73 9.47 -6.24 2.39
N ALA A 74 9.03 -5.33 3.25
CA ALA A 74 8.30 -4.14 2.81
C ALA A 74 8.37 -2.99 3.82
N VAL A 75 8.17 -1.80 3.29
CA VAL A 75 8.10 -0.55 4.06
C VAL A 75 6.82 0.17 3.66
N THR A 76 5.91 0.39 4.61
CA THR A 76 4.70 1.20 4.40
C THR A 76 4.93 2.63 4.88
N ALA A 77 4.46 3.61 4.13
CA ALA A 77 4.55 5.01 4.48
C ALA A 77 3.40 5.50 5.36
N ASN A 78 3.53 6.70 5.84
CA ASN A 78 2.46 7.41 6.53
C ASN A 78 1.46 7.99 5.51
N MET A 79 0.24 8.23 5.96
CA MET A 79 -0.84 8.76 5.13
C MET A 79 -1.47 9.99 5.77
N ASP A 80 -1.86 10.93 4.91
CA ASP A 80 -2.65 12.08 5.29
C ASP A 80 -3.82 12.27 4.31
N VAL A 81 -4.86 12.98 4.75
CA VAL A 81 -6.07 13.21 3.97
C VAL A 81 -5.91 14.45 3.10
N GLN A 82 -6.17 14.32 1.79
CA GLN A 82 -6.12 15.43 0.86
C GLN A 82 -7.42 16.25 0.83
N ASN A 83 -8.57 15.60 0.77
CA ASN A 83 -9.90 16.23 0.63
C ASN A 83 -10.54 16.58 1.97
N ARG A 84 -10.06 17.61 2.67
CA ARG A 84 -10.47 17.99 4.05
C ARG A 84 -11.65 18.96 4.13
N ALA A 85 -12.41 19.16 3.06
CA ALA A 85 -13.50 20.16 3.08
C ALA A 85 -14.66 19.75 3.98
N LYS A 86 -15.07 18.49 3.96
CA LYS A 86 -16.21 17.98 4.74
C LYS A 86 -15.81 17.44 6.11
N LEU A 87 -16.73 17.55 7.09
CA LEU A 87 -16.50 17.09 8.46
C LEU A 87 -16.08 15.61 8.54
N ILE A 88 -16.73 14.75 7.74
CA ILE A 88 -16.40 13.32 7.67
C ILE A 88 -14.98 13.08 7.15
N ALA A 89 -14.51 13.85 6.19
CA ALA A 89 -13.13 13.77 5.71
C ALA A 89 -12.15 14.30 6.77
N LYS A 90 -12.47 15.41 7.45
CA LYS A 90 -11.66 15.95 8.56
C LYS A 90 -11.51 14.96 9.72
N SER A 91 -12.57 14.24 10.10
CA SER A 91 -12.48 13.23 11.18
C SER A 91 -11.54 12.10 10.83
N GLN A 92 -11.45 11.71 9.56
CA GLN A 92 -10.51 10.70 9.10
C GLN A 92 -9.05 11.17 9.15
N THR A 93 -8.78 12.48 9.08
CA THR A 93 -7.41 13.01 9.32
C THR A 93 -6.92 12.66 10.73
N VAL A 94 -7.78 12.80 11.73
CA VAL A 94 -7.47 12.44 13.12
C VAL A 94 -7.27 10.92 13.23
N GLU A 95 -8.11 10.14 12.58
CA GLU A 95 -7.99 8.68 12.56
C GLU A 95 -6.66 8.22 11.94
N PHE A 96 -6.29 8.73 10.78
CA PHE A 96 -5.04 8.33 10.12
C PHE A 96 -3.80 8.80 10.88
N SER A 97 -3.79 9.99 11.44
CA SER A 97 -2.66 10.49 12.23
C SER A 97 -2.49 9.74 13.55
N SER A 98 -3.58 9.38 14.23
CA SER A 98 -3.56 8.70 15.52
C SER A 98 -3.47 7.18 15.38
N ILE A 99 -4.43 6.55 14.68
CA ILE A 99 -4.51 5.09 14.59
C ILE A 99 -3.39 4.55 13.70
N VAL A 100 -3.26 5.06 12.48
CA VAL A 100 -2.23 4.56 11.55
C VAL A 100 -0.84 4.99 12.02
N GLY A 101 -0.65 6.28 12.33
CA GLY A 101 0.64 6.82 12.72
C GLY A 101 1.14 6.32 14.06
N ILE A 102 0.32 6.35 15.12
CA ILE A 102 0.73 5.97 16.48
C ILE A 102 0.81 4.47 16.61
N ILE A 103 -0.21 3.72 16.18
CA ILE A 103 -0.23 2.26 16.31
C ILE A 103 0.93 1.62 15.56
N LYS A 104 1.18 1.99 14.31
CA LYS A 104 2.30 1.42 13.54
C LYS A 104 3.67 1.77 14.13
N ARG A 105 3.84 2.99 14.68
CA ARG A 105 5.08 3.34 15.39
C ARG A 105 5.27 2.50 16.66
N THR A 106 4.20 2.28 17.41
CA THR A 106 4.24 1.45 18.63
C THR A 106 4.55 -0.01 18.29
N GLN A 107 3.89 -0.56 17.28
CA GLN A 107 4.18 -1.92 16.79
C GLN A 107 5.65 -2.05 16.39
N LEU A 108 6.16 -1.15 15.58
CA LEU A 108 7.56 -1.16 15.18
C LEU A 108 8.53 -1.04 16.37
N GLY A 109 8.23 -0.14 17.33
CA GLY A 109 9.08 0.06 18.49
C GLY A 109 9.09 -1.09 19.50
N VAL A 110 7.97 -1.82 19.64
CA VAL A 110 7.83 -2.91 20.61
C VAL A 110 8.13 -4.28 19.98
N LEU A 111 7.71 -4.49 18.74
CA LEU A 111 7.72 -5.79 18.07
C LEU A 111 8.76 -5.90 16.95
N GLY A 112 9.39 -4.77 16.57
CA GLY A 112 10.32 -4.71 15.45
C GLY A 112 9.65 -4.84 14.06
N SER A 113 8.33 -5.03 14.02
CA SER A 113 7.57 -5.22 12.78
C SER A 113 6.13 -4.69 12.92
N ILE A 114 5.47 -4.37 11.81
CA ILE A 114 4.07 -3.93 11.78
C ILE A 114 3.15 -5.01 11.26
N TYR A 115 1.94 -5.12 11.79
CA TYR A 115 1.00 -6.19 11.44
C TYR A 115 0.25 -6.00 10.12
N ALA A 116 0.14 -4.76 9.64
CA ALA A 116 -0.60 -4.49 8.42
C ALA A 116 0.08 -3.41 7.60
N TYR A 117 0.25 -3.65 6.33
CA TYR A 117 0.65 -2.63 5.37
C TYR A 117 -0.51 -1.68 5.06
N SER A 118 -0.24 -0.71 4.23
CA SER A 118 -1.24 0.09 3.56
C SER A 118 -1.12 -0.16 2.06
N GLY A 119 -2.12 -0.76 1.47
CA GLY A 119 -2.11 -1.13 0.06
C GLY A 119 -1.94 0.06 -0.91
N ALA A 120 -2.09 1.29 -0.41
CA ALA A 120 -1.99 2.52 -1.19
C ALA A 120 -0.57 3.12 -1.23
N ASN A 121 0.36 2.68 -0.37
CA ASN A 121 1.65 3.34 -0.21
C ASN A 121 2.73 2.43 0.39
N THR A 122 2.82 1.21 -0.06
CA THR A 122 3.83 0.27 0.44
C THR A 122 4.83 -0.10 -0.66
N MET A 123 6.11 0.04 -0.33
CA MET A 123 7.20 -0.45 -1.16
C MET A 123 7.61 -1.83 -0.67
N TYR A 124 7.64 -2.78 -1.59
CA TYR A 124 7.95 -4.19 -1.35
C TYR A 124 9.28 -4.58 -1.99
N ARG A 125 10.01 -5.47 -1.34
CA ARG A 125 11.07 -6.25 -1.98
C ARG A 125 10.40 -7.33 -2.85
N LYS A 126 10.77 -7.38 -4.13
CA LYS A 126 10.13 -8.31 -5.08
C LYS A 126 10.35 -9.76 -4.69
N ASP A 127 11.54 -10.11 -4.23
CA ASP A 127 11.87 -11.47 -3.80
C ASP A 127 11.00 -11.90 -2.61
N ALA A 128 10.79 -11.03 -1.61
CA ALA A 128 9.91 -11.33 -0.49
C ALA A 128 8.46 -11.60 -0.92
N LEU A 129 7.95 -10.88 -1.93
CA LEU A 129 6.63 -11.16 -2.51
C LEU A 129 6.58 -12.53 -3.19
N ILE A 130 7.66 -12.92 -3.87
CA ILE A 130 7.77 -14.22 -4.56
C ILE A 130 7.85 -15.36 -3.54
N ASP A 131 8.65 -15.20 -2.51
CA ASP A 131 8.86 -16.22 -1.46
C ASP A 131 7.55 -16.64 -0.80
N VAL A 132 6.65 -15.70 -0.53
CA VAL A 132 5.36 -15.99 0.11
C VAL A 132 4.21 -16.28 -0.87
N GLY A 133 4.51 -16.40 -2.17
CA GLY A 133 3.53 -16.80 -3.19
C GLY A 133 2.63 -15.67 -3.71
N LEU A 134 3.09 -14.41 -3.61
CA LEU A 134 2.42 -13.21 -4.10
C LEU A 134 1.16 -12.83 -3.28
N PHE A 135 0.38 -11.87 -3.79
CA PHE A 135 -0.84 -11.42 -3.13
C PHE A 135 -1.96 -12.44 -3.25
N ARG A 136 -2.56 -12.83 -2.13
CA ARG A 136 -3.71 -13.72 -2.09
C ARG A 136 -4.94 -13.08 -2.73
N GLN A 137 -5.59 -13.80 -3.65
CA GLN A 137 -6.75 -13.28 -4.40
C GLN A 137 -8.09 -13.66 -3.75
N ASP A 138 -8.07 -14.49 -2.73
CA ASP A 138 -9.23 -14.98 -1.97
C ASP A 138 -9.53 -14.15 -0.72
N ARG A 139 -8.79 -13.06 -0.49
CA ARG A 139 -8.93 -12.18 0.69
C ARG A 139 -9.49 -10.81 0.31
N ALA A 140 -10.26 -10.21 1.23
CA ALA A 140 -10.85 -8.89 1.02
C ALA A 140 -9.85 -7.74 1.19
N THR A 141 -8.73 -7.97 1.88
CA THR A 141 -7.62 -7.04 2.09
C THR A 141 -6.30 -7.75 1.82
N GLU A 142 -5.74 -7.50 0.65
CA GLU A 142 -4.49 -8.09 0.19
C GLU A 142 -3.28 -7.61 1.00
N ASP A 143 -3.33 -6.38 1.49
CA ASP A 143 -2.28 -5.70 2.24
C ASP A 143 -2.10 -6.24 3.66
N ILE A 144 -3.17 -6.60 4.34
CA ILE A 144 -3.11 -7.27 5.64
C ILE A 144 -2.58 -8.69 5.47
N SER A 145 -3.14 -9.43 4.52
CA SER A 145 -2.77 -10.83 4.28
C SER A 145 -1.28 -10.97 3.96
N ILE A 146 -0.75 -10.19 3.01
CA ILE A 146 0.66 -10.27 2.63
C ILE A 146 1.60 -9.84 3.76
N ALA A 147 1.17 -8.93 4.66
CA ALA A 147 1.97 -8.55 5.83
C ALA A 147 2.13 -9.72 6.80
N TRP A 148 1.10 -10.54 6.97
CA TRP A 148 1.14 -11.72 7.82
C TRP A 148 1.95 -12.85 7.18
N ASP A 149 1.76 -13.09 5.88
CA ASP A 149 2.53 -14.08 5.13
C ASP A 149 4.04 -13.79 5.22
N HIS A 150 4.45 -12.52 5.04
CA HIS A 150 5.83 -12.08 5.22
C HIS A 150 6.36 -12.36 6.63
N GLN A 151 5.60 -12.02 7.67
CA GLN A 151 6.04 -12.21 9.06
C GLN A 151 6.13 -13.69 9.44
N MET A 152 5.21 -14.52 8.97
CA MET A 152 5.26 -15.97 9.20
C MET A 152 6.49 -16.61 8.53
N ASP A 153 6.96 -16.04 7.43
CA ASP A 153 8.18 -16.48 6.72
C ASP A 153 9.46 -15.81 7.24
N GLY A 154 9.38 -15.04 8.32
CA GLY A 154 10.54 -14.43 9.00
C GLY A 154 11.00 -13.09 8.42
N TRP A 155 10.26 -12.52 7.48
CA TRP A 155 10.53 -11.20 6.94
C TRP A 155 10.09 -10.08 7.90
N LEU A 156 10.79 -8.95 7.86
CA LEU A 156 10.45 -7.75 8.63
C LEU A 156 9.59 -6.79 7.82
N SER A 157 8.51 -6.34 8.44
CA SER A 157 7.56 -5.35 7.91
C SER A 157 7.74 -4.01 8.61
N LEU A 158 8.17 -2.97 7.90
CA LEU A 158 8.53 -1.70 8.50
C LEU A 158 7.51 -0.58 8.21
N PHE A 159 7.53 0.44 9.07
CA PHE A 159 6.78 1.69 8.91
C PHE A 159 7.73 2.88 8.77
N ALA A 160 7.52 3.70 7.73
CA ALA A 160 8.29 4.91 7.46
C ALA A 160 7.47 6.17 7.81
N PRO A 161 7.49 6.66 9.06
CA PRO A 161 6.65 7.76 9.50
C PRO A 161 6.97 9.12 8.86
N ARG A 162 8.16 9.23 8.26
CA ARG A 162 8.63 10.46 7.60
C ARG A 162 8.39 10.49 6.09
N ILE A 163 7.84 9.45 5.52
CA ILE A 163 7.40 9.42 4.12
C ILE A 163 5.90 9.64 4.12
N MET A 164 5.42 10.67 3.44
CA MET A 164 4.02 11.04 3.45
C MET A 164 3.37 10.81 2.09
N PHE A 165 2.16 10.26 2.14
CA PHE A 165 1.26 10.11 0.99
C PHE A 165 -0.07 10.79 1.31
N PHE A 166 -0.60 11.51 0.33
CA PHE A 166 -1.88 12.21 0.43
C PHE A 166 -2.95 11.43 -0.32
N MET A 167 -4.02 11.05 0.36
CA MET A 167 -5.08 10.25 -0.22
C MET A 167 -6.44 10.93 -0.15
N GLU A 168 -7.32 10.61 -1.08
CA GLU A 168 -8.73 10.97 -1.00
C GLU A 168 -9.48 9.97 -0.11
N VAL A 169 -10.32 10.50 0.77
CA VAL A 169 -11.12 9.69 1.70
C VAL A 169 -12.61 9.87 1.46
N PRO A 170 -13.45 8.90 1.89
CA PRO A 170 -14.90 9.02 1.83
C PRO A 170 -15.43 10.30 2.49
N GLU A 171 -16.27 11.02 1.77
CA GLU A 171 -16.89 12.26 2.25
C GLU A 171 -18.35 12.08 2.73
N SER A 172 -18.88 10.86 2.69
CA SER A 172 -20.21 10.52 3.19
C SER A 172 -20.17 9.30 4.10
N LEU A 173 -21.08 9.27 5.10
CA LEU A 173 -21.20 8.14 6.03
C LEU A 173 -21.44 6.80 5.31
N LYS A 174 -22.21 6.80 4.23
CA LYS A 174 -22.51 5.59 3.45
C LYS A 174 -21.23 5.03 2.80
N MET A 175 -20.39 5.88 2.22
CA MET A 175 -19.11 5.47 1.62
C MET A 175 -18.14 5.00 2.70
N LEU A 176 -18.02 5.74 3.81
CA LEU A 176 -17.18 5.39 4.94
C LEU A 176 -17.57 4.03 5.53
N TYR A 177 -18.86 3.80 5.77
CA TYR A 177 -19.37 2.51 6.28
C TYR A 177 -19.01 1.34 5.34
N ARG A 178 -19.19 1.50 4.02
CA ARG A 178 -18.82 0.47 3.05
C ARG A 178 -17.32 0.15 3.08
N GLN A 179 -16.49 1.18 3.17
CA GLN A 179 -15.03 1.02 3.25
C GLN A 179 -14.65 0.29 4.54
N ARG A 180 -15.16 0.72 5.70
CA ARG A 180 -14.86 0.10 7.01
C ARG A 180 -15.36 -1.34 7.12
N LYS A 181 -16.54 -1.62 6.57
CA LYS A 181 -17.07 -2.99 6.49
C LYS A 181 -16.12 -3.91 5.71
N ARG A 182 -15.59 -3.44 4.58
CA ARG A 182 -14.60 -4.20 3.80
C ARG A 182 -13.31 -4.44 4.59
N TRP A 183 -12.80 -3.43 5.28
CA TRP A 183 -11.60 -3.56 6.10
C TRP A 183 -11.79 -4.51 7.27
N ALA A 184 -12.91 -4.41 7.99
CA ALA A 184 -13.25 -5.31 9.07
C ALA A 184 -13.35 -6.77 8.59
N LYS A 185 -14.02 -7.00 7.45
CA LYS A 185 -14.08 -8.32 6.83
C LYS A 185 -12.68 -8.86 6.53
N GLY A 186 -11.83 -8.06 5.88
CA GLY A 186 -10.47 -8.47 5.54
C GLY A 186 -9.62 -8.79 6.77
N GLY A 187 -9.75 -8.01 7.85
CA GLY A 187 -9.08 -8.29 9.11
C GLY A 187 -9.52 -9.61 9.75
N THR A 188 -10.81 -9.97 9.65
CA THR A 188 -11.32 -11.26 10.18
C THR A 188 -10.97 -12.47 9.30
N GLU A 189 -10.69 -12.27 8.03
CA GLU A 189 -10.31 -13.36 7.10
C GLU A 189 -8.86 -13.82 7.27
N VAL A 190 -8.03 -13.03 7.95
CA VAL A 190 -6.60 -13.35 8.16
C VAL A 190 -6.38 -14.17 9.43
N TRP A 191 -7.34 -14.12 10.36
CA TRP A 191 -7.36 -14.99 11.55
C TRP A 191 -7.83 -16.39 11.16
#